data_0449b3c2c570b3737269278aede9515e
#
_entry.id   0449b3c2c570b3737269278aede9515e
#
_cell.length_a   1.000
_cell.length_b   1.000
_cell.length_c   1.000
_cell.angle_alpha   90.00
_cell.angle_beta   90.00
_cell.angle_gamma   90.00
#
_symmetry.space_group_name_H-M   'P 1'
#
loop_
_entity.id
_entity.type
_entity.pdbx_description
1 polymer ?
#
loop_
_entity_poly.entity_id
_entity_poly.type
_entity_poly.pdbx_seq_one_letter_code
_entity_poly.pdbx_strand_id
1 'polypeptide(L)'
;MRVTAPKSADVDRYAEMFSAIGTGPRLRIMRLLLSTHPGGLVVGDIHSGTGIASSTLSHHLDKLRNQELVEVRREGTFLRYSVRIESLQELLSFLYAECCTRNKAIAPQAIVSLCR
;
A
#
# COMPACT_ATOMS: atom_id res chain seq x y z
N MET A 1 13.87 10.60 11.05
CA MET A 1 13.80 9.14 10.86
C MET A 1 15.19 8.55 10.88
N ARG A 2 15.38 7.53 11.69
CA ARG A 2 16.69 6.92 11.80
C ARG A 2 16.93 5.93 10.67
N VAL A 3 18.09 6.05 10.02
CA VAL A 3 18.47 5.14 8.95
C VAL A 3 19.41 4.10 9.53
N THR A 4 19.00 2.85 9.46
CA THR A 4 19.84 1.71 9.84
C THR A 4 20.00 0.81 8.63
N ALA A 5 21.07 0.04 8.62
CA ALA A 5 21.27 -0.94 7.56
C ALA A 5 20.11 -1.95 7.61
N PRO A 6 19.43 -2.22 6.50
CA PRO A 6 18.30 -3.14 6.50
C PRO A 6 18.79 -4.56 6.71
N LYS A 7 18.02 -5.32 7.50
CA LYS A 7 18.25 -6.74 7.67
C LYS A 7 17.62 -7.50 6.52
N SER A 8 18.11 -8.71 6.25
CA SER A 8 17.52 -9.54 5.20
C SER A 8 16.01 -9.73 5.38
N ALA A 9 15.58 -9.94 6.64
CA ALA A 9 14.17 -10.12 6.94
C ALA A 9 13.33 -8.88 6.56
N ASP A 10 13.90 -7.68 6.73
CA ASP A 10 13.20 -6.45 6.35
C ASP A 10 13.08 -6.35 4.83
N VAL A 11 14.13 -6.66 4.10
CA VAL A 11 14.09 -6.65 2.64
C VAL A 11 13.02 -7.62 2.14
N ASP A 12 12.99 -8.85 2.68
CA ASP A 12 12.02 -9.85 2.27
C ASP A 12 10.60 -9.41 2.59
N ARG A 13 10.39 -8.81 3.77
CA ARG A 13 9.08 -8.32 4.16
C ARG A 13 8.57 -7.24 3.22
N TYR A 14 9.41 -6.26 2.89
CA TYR A 14 9.00 -5.19 1.99
C TYR A 14 8.86 -5.69 0.55
N ALA A 15 9.66 -6.67 0.15
CA ALA A 15 9.50 -7.29 -1.17
C ALA A 15 8.13 -7.96 -1.30
N GLU A 16 7.64 -8.61 -0.24
CA GLU A 16 6.31 -9.21 -0.25
C GLU A 16 5.21 -8.16 -0.34
N MET A 17 5.40 -7.02 0.33
CA MET A 17 4.45 -5.92 0.23
C MET A 17 4.38 -5.37 -1.19
N PHE A 18 5.53 -5.17 -1.84
CA PHE A 18 5.55 -4.74 -3.23
C PHE A 18 4.91 -5.77 -4.14
N SER A 19 5.16 -7.04 -3.90
CA SER A 19 4.56 -8.12 -4.68
C SER A 19 3.03 -8.12 -4.55
N ALA A 20 2.52 -7.82 -3.35
CA ALA A 20 1.08 -7.75 -3.14
C ALA A 20 0.45 -6.61 -3.95
N ILE A 21 1.14 -5.50 -4.11
CA ILE A 21 0.64 -4.36 -4.91
C ILE A 21 0.87 -4.59 -6.40
N GLY A 22 1.89 -5.36 -6.75
CA GLY A 22 2.47 -5.40 -8.09
C GLY A 22 1.73 -6.19 -9.16
N THR A 23 0.41 -6.28 -9.05
CA THR A 23 -0.41 -6.79 -10.15
C THR A 23 -1.37 -5.69 -10.58
N GLY A 24 -1.80 -5.73 -11.86
CA GLY A 24 -2.70 -4.72 -12.37
C GLY A 24 -3.95 -4.52 -11.51
N PRO A 25 -4.69 -5.60 -11.20
CA PRO A 25 -5.89 -5.46 -10.37
C PRO A 25 -5.61 -4.89 -9.00
N ARG A 26 -4.58 -5.36 -8.30
CA ARG A 26 -4.31 -4.90 -6.96
C ARG A 26 -3.80 -3.46 -6.94
N LEU A 27 -3.05 -3.07 -7.95
CA LEU A 27 -2.62 -1.68 -8.07
C LEU A 27 -3.82 -0.76 -8.29
N ARG A 28 -4.80 -1.18 -9.10
CA ARG A 28 -6.03 -0.41 -9.29
C ARG A 28 -6.79 -0.26 -7.99
N ILE A 29 -6.90 -1.33 -7.21
CA ILE A 29 -7.57 -1.29 -5.90
C ILE A 29 -6.87 -0.28 -4.98
N MET A 30 -5.55 -0.36 -4.88
CA MET A 30 -4.79 0.55 -4.02
C MET A 30 -4.98 2.01 -4.43
N ARG A 31 -4.91 2.31 -5.72
CA ARG A 31 -5.10 3.69 -6.19
C ARG A 31 -6.50 4.19 -5.90
N LEU A 32 -7.51 3.34 -6.06
CA LEU A 32 -8.88 3.72 -5.77
C LEU A 32 -9.06 4.00 -4.27
N LEU A 33 -8.56 3.12 -3.42
CA LEU A 33 -8.66 3.30 -1.97
C LEU A 33 -7.88 4.52 -1.50
N LEU A 34 -6.73 4.80 -2.12
CA LEU A 34 -5.97 6.01 -1.80
C LEU A 34 -6.76 7.26 -2.12
N SER A 35 -7.53 7.24 -3.21
CA SER A 35 -8.32 8.40 -3.62
C SER A 35 -9.45 8.72 -2.64
N THR A 36 -9.84 7.75 -1.80
CA THR A 36 -10.92 7.92 -0.81
C THR A 36 -10.41 7.92 0.62
N HIS A 37 -9.09 7.88 0.82
CA HIS A 37 -8.52 7.92 2.15
C HIS A 37 -8.91 9.23 2.86
N PRO A 38 -9.28 9.20 4.15
CA PRO A 38 -9.22 8.07 5.07
C PRO A 38 -10.48 7.21 5.13
N GLY A 39 -11.55 7.61 4.51
CA GLY A 39 -12.84 6.95 4.65
C GLY A 39 -12.92 5.53 4.10
N GLY A 40 -12.26 5.29 2.99
CA GLY A 40 -12.30 3.98 2.35
C GLY A 40 -13.59 3.71 1.60
N LEU A 41 -13.77 2.47 1.17
CA LEU A 41 -14.92 2.07 0.37
C LEU A 41 -15.42 0.69 0.80
N VAL A 42 -16.73 0.48 0.68
CA VAL A 42 -17.29 -0.86 0.84
C VAL A 42 -17.02 -1.69 -0.42
N VAL A 43 -17.10 -3.01 -0.28
CA VAL A 43 -16.74 -3.94 -1.36
C VAL A 43 -17.49 -3.66 -2.66
N GLY A 44 -18.79 -3.37 -2.56
CA GLY A 44 -19.59 -3.07 -3.75
C GLY A 44 -19.07 -1.88 -4.54
N ASP A 45 -18.60 -0.84 -3.83
CA ASP A 45 -18.06 0.35 -4.47
C ASP A 45 -16.69 0.08 -5.07
N ILE A 46 -15.90 -0.79 -4.44
CA ILE A 46 -14.62 -1.20 -5.01
C ILE A 46 -14.85 -1.98 -6.31
N HIS A 47 -15.84 -2.87 -6.30
CA HIS A 47 -16.22 -3.61 -7.50
C HIS A 47 -16.61 -2.64 -8.62
N SER A 48 -17.49 -1.69 -8.33
CA SER A 48 -17.94 -0.71 -9.32
C SER A 48 -16.80 0.15 -9.85
N GLY A 49 -15.90 0.54 -8.96
CA GLY A 49 -14.80 1.44 -9.33
C GLY A 49 -13.66 0.76 -10.08
N THR A 50 -13.50 -0.55 -9.94
CA THR A 50 -12.40 -1.28 -10.57
C THR A 50 -12.84 -2.19 -11.70
N GLY A 51 -14.10 -2.61 -11.71
CA GLY A 51 -14.59 -3.59 -12.65
C GLY A 51 -14.16 -5.02 -12.34
N ILE A 52 -13.52 -5.25 -11.21
CA ILE A 52 -13.04 -6.58 -10.82
C ILE A 52 -14.23 -7.39 -10.28
N ALA A 53 -14.39 -8.63 -10.76
CA ALA A 53 -15.47 -9.49 -10.33
C ALA A 53 -15.39 -9.76 -8.82
N SER A 54 -16.55 -9.85 -8.17
CA SER A 54 -16.63 -10.01 -6.72
C SER A 54 -15.86 -11.22 -6.20
N SER A 55 -15.92 -12.33 -6.94
CA SER A 55 -15.24 -13.56 -6.53
C SER A 55 -13.73 -13.42 -6.50
N THR A 56 -13.16 -12.66 -7.44
CA THR A 56 -11.72 -12.40 -7.49
C THR A 56 -11.33 -11.25 -6.57
N LEU A 57 -12.24 -10.29 -6.39
CA LEU A 57 -11.99 -9.11 -5.59
C LEU A 57 -11.66 -9.48 -4.14
N SER A 58 -12.42 -10.40 -3.55
CA SER A 58 -12.16 -10.86 -2.18
C SER A 58 -10.75 -11.41 -2.03
N HIS A 59 -10.31 -12.18 -3.03
CA HIS A 59 -8.97 -12.75 -3.02
C HIS A 59 -7.88 -11.66 -3.06
N HIS A 60 -8.08 -10.67 -3.92
CA HIS A 60 -7.13 -9.54 -4.01
C HIS A 60 -7.10 -8.71 -2.73
N LEU A 61 -8.27 -8.45 -2.15
CA LEU A 61 -8.34 -7.71 -0.89
C LEU A 61 -7.67 -8.46 0.25
N ASP A 62 -7.84 -9.79 0.30
CA ASP A 62 -7.17 -10.59 1.32
C ASP A 62 -5.65 -10.54 1.17
N LYS A 63 -5.13 -10.57 -0.04
CA LYS A 63 -3.70 -10.47 -0.24
C LYS A 63 -3.14 -9.13 0.22
N LEU A 64 -3.86 -8.05 -0.05
CA LEU A 64 -3.45 -6.73 0.41
C LEU A 64 -3.54 -6.63 1.93
N ARG A 65 -4.58 -7.19 2.52
CA ARG A 65 -4.76 -7.16 3.96
C ARG A 65 -3.70 -7.98 4.68
N ASN A 66 -3.33 -9.13 4.13
CA ASN A 66 -2.30 -9.99 4.73
C ASN A 66 -0.95 -9.29 4.80
N GLN A 67 -0.69 -8.36 3.90
CA GLN A 67 0.54 -7.56 3.91
C GLN A 67 0.36 -6.24 4.64
N GLU A 68 -0.76 -6.07 5.35
CA GLU A 68 -1.06 -4.88 6.14
C GLU A 68 -1.09 -3.59 5.32
N LEU A 69 -1.42 -3.70 4.05
CA LEU A 69 -1.53 -2.53 3.17
C LEU A 69 -2.91 -1.91 3.22
N VAL A 70 -3.91 -2.71 3.55
CA VAL A 70 -5.28 -2.25 3.76
C VAL A 70 -5.80 -2.83 5.05
N GLU A 71 -6.80 -2.17 5.62
CA GLU A 71 -7.51 -2.68 6.78
C GLU A 71 -8.99 -2.73 6.46
N VAL A 72 -9.71 -3.58 7.18
CA VAL A 72 -11.12 -3.78 6.97
C VAL A 72 -11.87 -3.46 8.26
N ARG A 73 -13.00 -2.78 8.13
CA ARG A 73 -13.88 -2.46 9.24
C ARG A 73 -15.29 -2.92 8.90
N ARG A 74 -15.92 -3.61 9.85
CA ARG A 74 -17.31 -4.02 9.67
C ARG A 74 -18.23 -2.86 10.00
N GLU A 75 -19.16 -2.59 9.08
CA GLU A 75 -20.20 -1.58 9.28
C GLU A 75 -21.54 -2.24 9.00
N GLY A 76 -22.19 -2.76 10.04
CA GLY A 76 -23.40 -3.53 9.87
C GLY A 76 -23.14 -4.79 9.07
N THR A 77 -23.77 -4.92 7.90
CA THR A 77 -23.58 -6.06 7.01
C THR A 77 -22.50 -5.80 5.96
N PHE A 78 -21.92 -4.60 5.97
CA PHE A 78 -20.91 -4.21 4.97
C PHE A 78 -19.51 -4.30 5.55
N LEU A 79 -18.55 -4.58 4.67
CA LEU A 79 -17.13 -4.51 4.99
C LEU A 79 -16.54 -3.30 4.27
N ARG A 80 -15.95 -2.40 5.04
CA ARG A 80 -15.32 -1.19 4.51
C ARG A 80 -13.81 -1.36 4.56
N TYR A 81 -13.17 -1.18 3.41
CA TYR A 81 -11.73 -1.28 3.29
C TYR A 81 -11.10 0.10 3.14
N SER A 82 -9.97 0.32 3.78
CA SER A 82 -9.22 1.56 3.63
C SER A 82 -7.73 1.25 3.62
N VAL A 83 -6.94 2.16 3.05
CA VAL A 83 -5.49 2.01 3.01
C VAL A 83 -4.90 2.25 4.39
N ARG A 84 -3.95 1.42 4.77
CA ARG A 84 -3.12 1.70 5.93
C ARG A 84 -1.98 2.60 5.50
N ILE A 85 -2.22 3.89 5.63
CA ILE A 85 -1.27 4.91 5.14
C ILE A 85 0.11 4.73 5.74
N GLU A 86 0.18 4.40 7.03
CA GLU A 86 1.46 4.21 7.72
C GLU A 86 2.29 3.11 7.08
N SER A 87 1.63 2.00 6.71
CA SER A 87 2.32 0.88 6.06
C SER A 87 2.86 1.28 4.69
N LEU A 88 2.08 2.02 3.93
CA LEU A 88 2.51 2.46 2.60
C LEU A 88 3.65 3.46 2.72
N GLN A 89 3.56 4.40 3.66
CA GLN A 89 4.64 5.36 3.90
C GLN A 89 5.94 4.65 4.29
N GLU A 90 5.83 3.64 5.16
CA GLU A 90 6.97 2.83 5.57
C GLU A 90 7.62 2.13 4.39
N LEU A 91 6.79 1.54 3.53
CA LEU A 91 7.26 0.83 2.35
C LEU A 91 8.03 1.76 1.41
N LEU A 92 7.45 2.91 1.11
CA LEU A 92 8.09 3.88 0.22
C LEU A 92 9.33 4.48 0.85
N SER A 93 9.30 4.75 2.16
CA SER A 93 10.47 5.26 2.87
C SER A 93 11.62 4.26 2.85
N PHE A 94 11.31 2.98 3.02
CA PHE A 94 12.33 1.94 2.95
C PHE A 94 13.01 1.94 1.57
N LEU A 95 12.20 2.04 0.51
CA LEU A 95 12.74 2.05 -0.85
C LEU A 95 13.64 3.26 -1.09
N TYR A 96 13.18 4.44 -0.65
CA TYR A 96 13.93 5.67 -0.89
C TYR A 96 15.08 5.90 0.08
N ALA A 97 15.17 5.12 1.15
CA ALA A 97 16.21 5.31 2.17
C ALA A 97 17.62 5.26 1.62
N GLU A 98 17.83 4.51 0.55
CA GLU A 98 19.14 4.40 -0.09
C GLU A 98 19.34 5.43 -1.20
N CYS A 99 18.33 6.27 -1.44
CA CYS A 99 18.43 7.24 -2.53
C CYS A 99 19.59 8.18 -2.30
N CYS A 100 20.52 8.21 -3.28
CA CYS A 100 21.63 9.18 -3.34
C CYS A 100 22.59 9.11 -2.16
N THR A 101 22.53 8.05 -1.37
CA THR A 101 23.42 7.95 -0.19
C THR A 101 24.89 7.91 -0.58
N ARG A 102 25.19 7.47 -1.79
CA ARG A 102 26.57 7.35 -2.27
C ARG A 102 27.07 8.56 -3.06
N ASN A 103 26.15 9.41 -3.55
CA ASN A 103 26.55 10.63 -4.24
C ASN A 103 26.00 11.91 -3.59
N LYS A 104 25.10 11.77 -2.64
CA LYS A 104 24.55 12.87 -1.84
C LYS A 104 23.92 14.00 -2.65
N ALA A 105 23.42 13.67 -3.84
CA ALA A 105 22.83 14.67 -4.72
C ALA A 105 21.49 15.18 -4.22
N ILE A 106 20.67 14.30 -3.64
CA ILE A 106 19.33 14.64 -3.15
C ILE A 106 19.10 13.89 -1.85
N ALA A 107 18.50 14.57 -0.86
CA ALA A 107 18.12 13.92 0.38
C ALA A 107 16.89 13.00 0.13
N PRO A 108 16.87 11.76 0.67
CA PRO A 108 15.74 10.86 0.45
C PRO A 108 14.39 11.43 0.87
N GLN A 109 14.36 12.19 1.96
CA GLN A 109 13.13 12.80 2.46
C GLN A 109 12.53 13.78 1.46
N ALA A 110 13.37 14.47 0.70
CA ALA A 110 12.89 15.43 -0.29
C ALA A 110 12.10 14.76 -1.40
N ILE A 111 12.49 13.52 -1.77
CA ILE A 111 11.78 12.78 -2.81
C ILE A 111 10.42 12.33 -2.31
N VAL A 112 10.35 11.79 -1.10
CA VAL A 112 9.10 11.31 -0.52
C VAL A 112 8.13 12.45 -0.29
N SER A 113 8.62 13.61 0.14
CA SER A 113 7.76 14.75 0.46
C SER A 113 7.14 15.40 -0.78
N LEU A 114 7.63 15.09 -1.97
CA LEU A 114 7.02 15.59 -3.21
C LEU A 114 5.70 14.89 -3.53
N CYS A 115 5.43 13.77 -2.88
CA CYS A 115 4.19 13.01 -3.10
C CYS A 115 3.09 13.49 -2.18
N ARG A 116 2.53 14.65 -2.48
CA ARG A 116 1.46 15.21 -1.66
C ARG A 116 0.19 15.37 -2.41
#